data_4072371a8dbde7be4e588f68f25c5342
#
_entry.id   4072371a8dbde7be4e588f68f25c5342
#
_cell.length_a   1.000
_cell.length_b   1.000
_cell.length_c   1.000
_cell.angle_alpha   90.00
_cell.angle_beta   90.00
_cell.angle_gamma   90.00
#
_symmetry.space_group_name_H-M   'P 1'
#
loop_
_entity.id
_entity.type
_entity.pdbx_description
1 polymer ?
#
loop_
_entity_poly.entity_id
_entity_poly.type
_entity_poly.pdbx_seq_one_letter_code
_entity_poly.pdbx_strand_id
1 'polypeptide(L)'
;CYTDSLDYKSSREIICTLVDVVSKNGNLLLNIGPKADGTIPEGDRQILLDMASWMKVNGEAVRGAKVWRKSMEGPTRAADGQFADAAEIMYTPEDYRFTVNGGCIYAICMRCPKDGRFLIRSFAESANQNLPEFHGILRVVTLLGYAGQAAWHVDREGLHIAAPGFESDFPVVFRLEVD
;
A
#
# COMPACT_ATOMS: atom_id res chain seq x y z
N CYS A 1 -25.49 4.19 -12.48
CA CYS A 1 -26.38 3.30 -13.27
C CYS A 1 -25.56 2.21 -13.92
N TYR A 2 -26.04 0.96 -13.87
CA TYR A 2 -25.42 -0.16 -14.58
C TYR A 2 -25.59 0.03 -16.10
N THR A 3 -24.52 -0.21 -16.85
CA THR A 3 -24.54 -0.34 -18.31
C THR A 3 -23.76 -1.59 -18.70
N ASP A 4 -24.17 -2.27 -19.78
CA ASP A 4 -23.50 -3.52 -20.23
C ASP A 4 -22.09 -3.29 -20.81
N SER A 5 -21.66 -2.04 -20.93
CA SER A 5 -20.35 -1.62 -21.47
C SER A 5 -19.47 -0.93 -20.44
N LEU A 6 -19.51 -1.38 -19.17
CA LEU A 6 -18.65 -0.83 -18.12
C LEU A 6 -17.20 -1.28 -18.32
N ASP A 7 -16.32 -0.29 -18.41
CA ASP A 7 -14.89 -0.50 -18.32
C ASP A 7 -14.50 -0.50 -16.83
N TYR A 8 -14.13 -1.66 -16.29
CA TYR A 8 -13.80 -1.79 -14.87
C TYR A 8 -12.33 -1.46 -14.64
N LYS A 9 -12.07 -0.65 -13.62
CA LYS A 9 -10.72 -0.60 -13.03
C LYS A 9 -10.38 -1.97 -12.44
N SER A 10 -9.14 -2.38 -12.54
CA SER A 10 -8.68 -3.62 -11.90
C SER A 10 -8.78 -3.55 -10.38
N SER A 11 -8.95 -4.69 -9.72
CA SER A 11 -8.93 -4.77 -8.25
C SER A 11 -7.65 -4.16 -7.68
N ARG A 12 -6.52 -4.34 -8.39
CA ARG A 12 -5.24 -3.77 -8.03
C ARG A 12 -5.26 -2.24 -8.04
N GLU A 13 -5.77 -1.61 -9.10
CA GLU A 13 -5.88 -0.16 -9.19
C GLU A 13 -6.72 0.42 -8.05
N ILE A 14 -7.83 -0.23 -7.71
CA ILE A 14 -8.73 0.21 -6.63
C ILE A 14 -8.04 0.08 -5.28
N ILE A 15 -7.31 -1.02 -5.02
CA ILE A 15 -6.55 -1.19 -3.77
C ILE A 15 -5.40 -0.18 -3.70
N CYS A 16 -4.68 0.07 -4.80
CA CYS A 16 -3.67 1.12 -4.86
C CYS A 16 -4.25 2.50 -4.57
N THR A 17 -5.42 2.81 -5.14
CA THR A 17 -6.13 4.07 -4.89
C THR A 17 -6.53 4.19 -3.42
N LEU A 18 -7.08 3.14 -2.81
CA LEU A 18 -7.41 3.11 -1.39
C LEU A 18 -6.20 3.42 -0.52
N VAL A 19 -5.08 2.76 -0.78
CA VAL A 19 -3.83 2.94 -0.03
C VAL A 19 -3.29 4.37 -0.20
N ASP A 20 -3.27 4.89 -1.43
CA ASP A 20 -2.79 6.24 -1.71
C ASP A 20 -3.63 7.31 -1.01
N VAL A 21 -4.95 7.19 -1.09
CA VAL A 21 -5.90 8.12 -0.46
C VAL A 21 -5.77 8.09 1.07
N VAL A 22 -5.73 6.91 1.68
CA VAL A 22 -5.63 6.77 3.15
C VAL A 22 -4.30 7.29 3.66
N SER A 23 -3.19 7.04 2.96
CA SER A 23 -1.87 7.56 3.35
C SER A 23 -1.80 9.09 3.37
N LYS A 24 -2.70 9.76 2.64
CA LYS A 24 -2.84 11.23 2.56
C LYS A 24 -3.98 11.79 3.42
N ASN A 25 -4.51 10.99 4.36
CA ASN A 25 -5.63 11.33 5.24
C ASN A 25 -6.98 11.53 4.51
N GLY A 26 -7.16 10.90 3.37
CA GLY A 26 -8.39 10.93 2.61
C GLY A 26 -9.31 9.74 2.90
N ASN A 27 -10.51 9.79 2.35
CA ASN A 27 -11.48 8.71 2.36
C ASN A 27 -11.83 8.31 0.93
N LEU A 28 -11.89 7.01 0.67
CA LEU A 28 -12.34 6.48 -0.60
C LEU A 28 -13.82 6.13 -0.53
N LEU A 29 -14.62 6.69 -1.45
CA LEU A 29 -15.98 6.26 -1.72
C LEU A 29 -15.98 5.41 -3.00
N LEU A 30 -16.24 4.12 -2.85
CA LEU A 30 -16.36 3.19 -3.96
C LEU A 30 -17.81 2.88 -4.25
N ASN A 31 -18.27 3.23 -5.45
CA ASN A 31 -19.61 2.89 -5.93
C ASN A 31 -19.60 1.57 -6.67
N ILE A 32 -20.66 0.79 -6.46
CA ILE A 32 -21.01 -0.38 -7.27
C ILE A 32 -22.32 -0.10 -8.00
N GLY A 33 -22.47 -0.66 -9.21
CA GLY A 33 -23.64 -0.47 -10.03
C GLY A 33 -24.56 -1.70 -10.03
N PRO A 34 -25.53 -1.86 -9.09
CA PRO A 34 -26.42 -2.99 -9.11
C PRO A 34 -27.26 -3.02 -10.39
N LYS A 35 -27.57 -4.22 -10.87
CA LYS A 35 -28.49 -4.45 -11.98
C LYS A 35 -29.92 -4.07 -11.58
N ALA A 36 -30.83 -3.99 -12.57
CA ALA A 36 -32.21 -3.65 -12.34
C ALA A 36 -32.96 -4.62 -11.41
N ASP A 37 -32.54 -5.87 -11.34
CA ASP A 37 -33.05 -6.90 -10.43
C ASP A 37 -32.44 -6.84 -9.03
N GLY A 38 -31.53 -5.89 -8.76
CA GLY A 38 -30.83 -5.71 -7.49
C GLY A 38 -29.59 -6.59 -7.30
N THR A 39 -29.22 -7.42 -8.27
CA THR A 39 -28.03 -8.24 -8.20
C THR A 39 -26.75 -7.42 -8.47
N ILE A 40 -25.64 -7.85 -7.88
CA ILE A 40 -24.33 -7.24 -8.13
C ILE A 40 -23.72 -7.89 -9.38
N PRO A 41 -23.26 -7.12 -10.39
CA PRO A 41 -22.55 -7.66 -11.55
C PRO A 41 -21.32 -8.45 -11.14
N GLU A 42 -20.96 -9.48 -11.90
CA GLU A 42 -19.83 -10.37 -11.56
C GLU A 42 -18.49 -9.61 -11.52
N GLY A 43 -18.29 -8.60 -12.39
CA GLY A 43 -17.10 -7.73 -12.34
C GLY A 43 -16.97 -6.98 -11.01
N ASP A 44 -18.04 -6.30 -10.57
CA ASP A 44 -18.06 -5.63 -9.27
C ASP A 44 -17.86 -6.62 -8.11
N ARG A 45 -18.50 -7.79 -8.20
CA ARG A 45 -18.39 -8.84 -7.18
C ARG A 45 -16.96 -9.35 -7.03
N GLN A 46 -16.25 -9.60 -8.14
CA GLN A 46 -14.85 -10.04 -8.12
C GLN A 46 -13.94 -8.98 -7.49
N ILE A 47 -14.10 -7.72 -7.87
CA ILE A 47 -13.35 -6.61 -7.27
C ILE A 47 -13.55 -6.55 -5.75
N LEU A 48 -14.80 -6.67 -5.28
CA LEU A 48 -15.11 -6.67 -3.85
C LEU A 48 -14.49 -7.86 -3.12
N LEU A 49 -14.45 -9.05 -3.74
CA LEU A 49 -13.82 -10.24 -3.16
C LEU A 49 -12.30 -10.10 -3.05
N ASP A 50 -11.65 -9.55 -4.07
CA ASP A 50 -10.21 -9.30 -4.06
C ASP A 50 -9.85 -8.27 -2.99
N MET A 51 -10.61 -7.17 -2.89
CA MET A 51 -10.46 -6.17 -1.84
C MET A 51 -10.66 -6.77 -0.45
N ALA A 52 -11.69 -7.61 -0.27
CA ALA A 52 -11.97 -8.26 1.02
C ALA A 52 -10.83 -9.20 1.42
N SER A 53 -10.28 -9.95 0.47
CA SER A 53 -9.14 -10.86 0.68
C SER A 53 -7.89 -10.07 1.07
N TRP A 54 -7.59 -9.00 0.35
CA TRP A 54 -6.47 -8.12 0.67
C TRP A 54 -6.64 -7.45 2.04
N MET A 55 -7.83 -6.92 2.34
CA MET A 55 -8.17 -6.27 3.60
C MET A 55 -8.18 -7.23 4.80
N LYS A 56 -8.42 -8.52 4.59
CA LYS A 56 -8.33 -9.52 5.64
C LYS A 56 -6.89 -9.66 6.18
N VAL A 57 -5.90 -9.56 5.32
CA VAL A 57 -4.48 -9.68 5.65
C VAL A 57 -3.89 -8.33 6.07
N ASN A 58 -4.21 -7.27 5.31
CA ASN A 58 -3.50 -5.98 5.36
C ASN A 58 -4.33 -4.85 6.00
N GLY A 59 -5.55 -5.16 6.46
CA GLY A 59 -6.52 -4.14 6.88
C GLY A 59 -6.08 -3.31 8.08
N GLU A 60 -5.15 -3.77 8.90
CA GLU A 60 -4.59 -3.01 10.01
C GLU A 60 -3.79 -1.77 9.55
N ALA A 61 -3.25 -1.80 8.33
CA ALA A 61 -2.56 -0.65 7.73
C ALA A 61 -3.53 0.42 7.20
N VAL A 62 -4.85 0.12 7.14
CA VAL A 62 -5.85 0.99 6.52
C VAL A 62 -6.97 1.37 7.49
N ARG A 63 -7.53 0.39 8.24
CA ARG A 63 -8.67 0.64 9.14
C ARG A 63 -8.22 1.40 10.38
N GLY A 64 -8.74 2.62 10.55
CA GLY A 64 -8.38 3.46 11.68
C GLY A 64 -6.94 3.99 11.63
N ALA A 65 -6.26 3.79 10.52
CA ALA A 65 -4.91 4.29 10.31
C ALA A 65 -4.90 5.82 10.24
N LYS A 66 -3.77 6.41 10.62
CA LYS A 66 -3.48 7.84 10.54
C LYS A 66 -2.30 8.07 9.60
N VAL A 67 -2.14 9.31 9.17
CA VAL A 67 -0.97 9.68 8.38
C VAL A 67 0.31 9.55 9.22
N TRP A 68 1.35 9.09 8.57
CA TRP A 68 2.70 9.23 9.11
C TRP A 68 3.28 10.59 8.71
N ARG A 69 4.37 11.02 9.34
CA ARG A 69 5.09 12.28 9.01
C ARG A 69 5.43 12.43 7.53
N LYS A 70 5.53 11.34 6.79
CA LYS A 70 5.75 11.26 5.35
C LYS A 70 4.70 10.31 4.77
N SER A 71 3.89 10.77 3.83
CA SER A 71 2.81 9.98 3.26
C SER A 71 3.28 9.00 2.19
N MET A 72 4.41 9.30 1.53
CA MET A 72 4.84 8.55 0.35
C MET A 72 6.36 8.62 0.14
N GLU A 73 6.86 7.62 -0.58
CA GLU A 73 8.22 7.53 -1.13
C GLU A 73 8.13 6.96 -2.55
N GLY A 74 9.11 7.24 -3.38
CA GLY A 74 9.23 6.74 -4.74
C GLY A 74 8.95 7.78 -5.82
N PRO A 75 9.14 7.40 -7.09
CA PRO A 75 9.09 8.33 -8.22
C PRO A 75 7.67 8.66 -8.66
N THR A 76 6.69 7.76 -8.42
CA THR A 76 5.36 7.90 -9.01
C THR A 76 4.48 8.84 -8.19
N ARG A 77 3.95 9.87 -8.87
CA ARG A 77 2.96 10.80 -8.32
C ARG A 77 1.60 10.53 -8.97
N ALA A 78 0.56 10.44 -8.16
CA ALA A 78 -0.79 10.52 -8.69
C ALA A 78 -1.01 11.92 -9.26
N ALA A 79 -1.66 12.01 -10.42
CA ALA A 79 -2.00 13.32 -10.99
C ALA A 79 -2.98 14.04 -10.05
N ASP A 80 -2.71 15.32 -9.80
CA ASP A 80 -3.62 16.16 -9.04
C ASP A 80 -4.76 16.64 -9.95
N GLY A 81 -6.01 16.55 -9.46
CA GLY A 81 -7.17 17.10 -10.14
C GLY A 81 -8.41 16.22 -10.09
N GLN A 82 -9.57 16.86 -10.25
CA GLN A 82 -10.90 16.27 -10.10
C GLN A 82 -11.24 15.17 -11.15
N PHE A 83 -10.49 15.10 -12.26
CA PHE A 83 -10.73 14.20 -13.39
C PHE A 83 -9.47 13.39 -13.79
N ALA A 84 -8.51 13.24 -12.89
CA ALA A 84 -7.26 12.50 -13.15
C ALA A 84 -7.44 10.97 -13.18
N ASP A 85 -8.68 10.48 -13.05
CA ASP A 85 -9.01 9.06 -12.93
C ASP A 85 -8.91 8.25 -14.24
N ALA A 86 -8.54 8.89 -15.36
CA ALA A 86 -8.64 8.28 -16.69
C ALA A 86 -7.46 7.36 -17.04
N ALA A 87 -6.32 7.45 -16.36
CA ALA A 87 -5.14 6.64 -16.67
C ALA A 87 -4.73 5.77 -15.49
N GLU A 88 -4.41 4.50 -15.77
CA GLU A 88 -3.81 3.61 -14.79
C GLU A 88 -2.47 4.16 -14.31
N ILE A 89 -2.32 4.28 -12.99
CA ILE A 89 -1.06 4.69 -12.38
C ILE A 89 -0.11 3.48 -12.31
N MET A 90 0.97 3.55 -13.07
CA MET A 90 1.99 2.50 -13.11
C MET A 90 3.00 2.69 -11.98
N TYR A 91 2.73 2.09 -10.83
CA TYR A 91 3.68 2.08 -9.71
C TYR A 91 4.89 1.18 -9.98
N THR A 92 6.01 1.54 -9.36
CA THR A 92 7.26 0.79 -9.35
C THR A 92 7.51 0.12 -7.99
N PRO A 93 8.45 -0.81 -7.86
CA PRO A 93 8.84 -1.37 -6.56
C PRO A 93 9.47 -0.35 -5.58
N GLU A 94 9.82 0.85 -6.06
CA GLU A 94 10.34 1.94 -5.23
C GLU A 94 9.23 2.82 -4.64
N ASP A 95 7.97 2.61 -5.07
CA ASP A 95 6.83 3.40 -4.60
C ASP A 95 6.25 2.82 -3.32
N TYR A 96 6.31 3.60 -2.26
CA TYR A 96 5.72 3.26 -0.97
C TYR A 96 4.70 4.31 -0.53
N ARG A 97 3.75 3.85 0.29
CA ARG A 97 2.83 4.69 1.06
C ARG A 97 2.98 4.35 2.53
N PHE A 98 2.77 5.34 3.39
CA PHE A 98 2.98 5.17 4.83
C PHE A 98 1.74 5.54 5.61
N THR A 99 1.43 4.71 6.61
CA THR A 99 0.40 4.97 7.61
C THR A 99 0.90 4.59 9.00
N VAL A 100 0.18 4.99 10.03
CA VAL A 100 0.43 4.56 11.41
C VAL A 100 -0.85 4.06 12.05
N ASN A 101 -0.75 3.00 12.82
CA ASN A 101 -1.85 2.46 13.59
C ASN A 101 -1.32 1.64 14.78
N GLY A 102 -1.96 1.74 15.95
CA GLY A 102 -1.61 0.94 17.12
C GLY A 102 -0.15 1.07 17.58
N GLY A 103 0.51 2.20 17.32
CA GLY A 103 1.92 2.41 17.67
C GLY A 103 2.91 1.85 16.64
N CYS A 104 2.43 1.20 15.58
CA CYS A 104 3.26 0.69 14.49
C CYS A 104 3.24 1.64 13.28
N ILE A 105 4.32 1.64 12.51
CA ILE A 105 4.37 2.26 11.19
C ILE A 105 4.10 1.16 10.16
N TYR A 106 3.31 1.47 9.15
CA TYR A 106 3.04 0.57 8.01
C TYR A 106 3.67 1.17 6.77
N ALA A 107 4.59 0.41 6.16
CA ALA A 107 5.15 0.74 4.86
C ALA A 107 4.49 -0.16 3.81
N ILE A 108 3.81 0.45 2.85
CA ILE A 108 3.00 -0.25 1.86
C ILE A 108 3.69 -0.09 0.51
N CYS A 109 4.33 -1.16 0.02
CA CYS A 109 4.93 -1.21 -1.31
C CYS A 109 3.83 -1.33 -2.37
N MET A 110 3.76 -0.37 -3.28
CA MET A 110 2.68 -0.28 -4.27
C MET A 110 2.80 -1.30 -5.39
N ARG A 111 3.99 -1.85 -5.60
CA ARG A 111 4.26 -2.93 -6.56
C ARG A 111 5.31 -3.88 -6.01
N CYS A 112 4.95 -5.15 -5.85
CA CYS A 112 5.89 -6.18 -5.38
C CYS A 112 7.06 -6.35 -6.37
N PRO A 113 8.32 -6.28 -5.92
CA PRO A 113 9.47 -6.62 -6.74
C PRO A 113 9.52 -8.11 -7.04
N LYS A 114 9.95 -8.49 -8.25
CA LYS A 114 9.99 -9.90 -8.70
C LYS A 114 11.02 -10.75 -7.97
N ASP A 115 12.04 -10.13 -7.39
CA ASP A 115 13.14 -10.81 -6.70
C ASP A 115 12.91 -10.94 -5.19
N GLY A 116 11.77 -10.44 -4.68
CA GLY A 116 11.43 -10.43 -3.26
C GLY A 116 12.35 -9.55 -2.41
N ARG A 117 13.03 -8.58 -3.02
CA ARG A 117 13.92 -7.63 -2.34
C ARG A 117 13.29 -6.24 -2.32
N PHE A 118 13.19 -5.67 -1.14
CA PHE A 118 12.55 -4.38 -0.91
C PHE A 118 13.56 -3.41 -0.28
N LEU A 119 13.52 -2.16 -0.72
CA LEU A 119 14.32 -1.07 -0.15
C LEU A 119 13.43 0.10 0.18
N ILE A 120 13.41 0.51 1.45
CA ILE A 120 12.62 1.64 1.94
C ILE A 120 13.57 2.73 2.42
N ARG A 121 13.82 3.73 1.58
CA ARG A 121 14.82 4.79 1.81
C ARG A 121 14.45 5.72 2.97
N SER A 122 13.16 5.86 3.29
CA SER A 122 12.69 6.68 4.41
C SER A 122 13.16 6.19 5.78
N PHE A 123 13.76 5.01 5.86
CA PHE A 123 14.32 4.43 7.09
C PHE A 123 15.85 4.30 7.01
N ALA A 124 16.52 5.08 6.15
CA ALA A 124 17.97 5.13 6.08
C ALA A 124 18.58 5.60 7.41
N GLU A 125 19.74 5.04 7.76
CA GLU A 125 20.54 5.54 8.89
C GLU A 125 20.99 6.97 8.63
N SER A 126 20.64 7.87 9.54
CA SER A 126 21.11 9.24 9.50
C SER A 126 22.27 9.44 10.46
N ALA A 127 23.38 9.92 9.94
CA ALA A 127 24.52 10.34 10.77
C ALA A 127 24.26 11.72 11.44
N ASN A 128 23.27 12.47 10.99
CA ASN A 128 22.95 13.81 11.48
C ASN A 128 21.57 13.84 12.11
N GLN A 129 21.53 13.83 13.44
CA GLN A 129 20.29 13.85 14.22
C GLN A 129 19.46 15.15 14.07
N ASN A 130 20.04 16.19 13.45
CA ASN A 130 19.34 17.46 13.21
C ASN A 130 18.56 17.49 11.89
N LEU A 131 18.66 16.45 11.06
CA LEU A 131 17.89 16.33 9.83
C LEU A 131 16.50 15.74 10.13
N PRO A 132 15.45 16.11 9.36
CA PRO A 132 14.10 15.62 9.57
C PRO A 132 13.93 14.17 9.03
N GLU A 133 14.89 13.32 9.33
CA GLU A 133 14.91 11.90 8.93
C GLU A 133 14.28 11.03 10.04
N PHE A 134 14.16 9.73 9.78
CA PHE A 134 13.72 8.79 10.80
C PHE A 134 14.86 8.49 11.76
N HIS A 135 14.63 8.73 13.05
CA HIS A 135 15.62 8.51 14.13
C HIS A 135 15.16 7.43 15.13
N GLY A 136 14.02 6.78 14.87
CA GLY A 136 13.54 5.67 15.70
C GLY A 136 14.37 4.42 15.50
N ILE A 137 14.32 3.52 16.46
CA ILE A 137 14.96 2.21 16.37
C ILE A 137 13.91 1.22 15.90
N LEU A 138 14.13 0.60 14.74
CA LEU A 138 13.32 -0.51 14.28
C LEU A 138 13.61 -1.75 15.14
N ARG A 139 12.58 -2.35 15.71
CA ARG A 139 12.66 -3.56 16.53
C ARG A 139 12.23 -4.80 15.79
N VAL A 140 11.12 -4.70 15.08
CA VAL A 140 10.53 -5.81 14.34
C VAL A 140 10.05 -5.31 12.99
N VAL A 141 10.32 -6.11 11.95
CA VAL A 141 9.79 -5.91 10.60
C VAL A 141 9.03 -7.17 10.22
N THR A 142 7.73 -7.04 10.01
CA THR A 142 6.84 -8.13 9.62
C THR A 142 6.25 -7.86 8.26
N LEU A 143 6.42 -8.78 7.32
CA LEU A 143 5.69 -8.80 6.06
C LEU A 143 4.33 -9.49 6.29
N LEU A 144 3.24 -8.73 6.16
CA LEU A 144 1.90 -9.26 6.38
C LEU A 144 1.53 -10.30 5.31
N GLY A 145 0.96 -11.42 5.76
CA GLY A 145 0.59 -12.52 4.86
C GLY A 145 1.75 -13.42 4.40
N TYR A 146 2.96 -13.17 4.83
CA TYR A 146 4.10 -14.04 4.56
C TYR A 146 4.26 -15.09 5.66
N ALA A 147 4.23 -16.37 5.30
CA ALA A 147 4.38 -17.47 6.26
C ALA A 147 5.81 -17.64 6.78
N GLY A 148 6.80 -17.09 6.05
CA GLY A 148 8.20 -17.09 6.43
C GLY A 148 8.57 -15.89 7.30
N GLN A 149 9.83 -15.85 7.72
CA GLN A 149 10.43 -14.70 8.37
C GLN A 149 11.27 -13.92 7.34
N ALA A 150 10.90 -12.66 7.09
CA ALA A 150 11.68 -11.78 6.22
C ALA A 150 12.99 -11.40 6.94
N ALA A 151 14.11 -11.54 6.25
CA ALA A 151 15.38 -11.01 6.73
C ALA A 151 15.45 -9.51 6.46
N TRP A 152 15.98 -8.74 7.41
CA TRP A 152 16.07 -7.30 7.22
C TRP A 152 17.31 -6.71 7.91
N HIS A 153 17.77 -5.58 7.41
CA HIS A 153 18.77 -4.72 8.04
C HIS A 153 18.58 -3.27 7.59
N VAL A 154 19.14 -2.36 8.36
CA VAL A 154 19.15 -0.92 8.02
C VAL A 154 20.58 -0.50 7.75
N ASP A 155 20.75 0.36 6.75
CA ASP A 155 22.02 1.02 6.44
C ASP A 155 21.78 2.46 5.94
N ARG A 156 22.80 3.07 5.34
CA ARG A 156 22.74 4.44 4.80
C ARG A 156 21.84 4.59 3.59
N GLU A 157 21.48 3.50 2.92
CA GLU A 157 20.56 3.54 1.78
C GLU A 157 19.10 3.42 2.22
N GLY A 158 18.83 2.69 3.31
CA GLY A 158 17.49 2.47 3.82
C GLY A 158 17.31 1.20 4.62
N LEU A 159 16.06 0.83 4.81
CA LEU A 159 15.65 -0.47 5.32
C LEU A 159 15.59 -1.46 4.16
N HIS A 160 16.50 -2.43 4.18
CA HIS A 160 16.51 -3.55 3.25
C HIS A 160 15.72 -4.71 3.83
N ILE A 161 14.83 -5.30 3.03
CA ILE A 161 14.04 -6.46 3.41
C ILE A 161 14.14 -7.52 2.31
N ALA A 162 14.34 -8.77 2.70
CA ALA A 162 14.36 -9.90 1.79
C ALA A 162 13.31 -10.94 2.20
N ALA A 163 12.40 -11.24 1.29
CA ALA A 163 11.35 -12.24 1.42
C ALA A 163 11.37 -13.16 0.19
N PRO A 164 12.34 -14.08 0.10
CA PRO A 164 12.51 -14.91 -1.07
C PRO A 164 11.27 -15.76 -1.35
N GLY A 165 10.85 -15.81 -2.60
CA GLY A 165 9.69 -16.57 -3.04
C GLY A 165 8.34 -15.92 -2.68
N PHE A 166 8.32 -14.72 -2.11
CA PHE A 166 7.10 -13.96 -1.93
C PHE A 166 6.74 -13.21 -3.20
N GLU A 167 5.52 -13.41 -3.67
CA GLU A 167 4.96 -12.76 -4.85
C GLU A 167 3.56 -12.23 -4.52
N SER A 168 3.21 -11.08 -5.09
CA SER A 168 1.88 -10.49 -4.95
C SER A 168 1.56 -9.59 -6.14
N ASP A 169 0.36 -9.72 -6.68
CA ASP A 169 -0.18 -8.79 -7.67
C ASP A 169 -0.73 -7.51 -7.02
N PHE A 170 -0.92 -7.52 -5.71
CA PHE A 170 -1.47 -6.42 -4.92
C PHE A 170 -0.38 -5.71 -4.11
N PRO A 171 -0.65 -4.49 -3.60
CA PRO A 171 0.23 -3.82 -2.67
C PRO A 171 0.62 -4.69 -1.47
N VAL A 172 1.89 -4.60 -1.09
CA VAL A 172 2.52 -5.42 -0.06
C VAL A 172 2.75 -4.59 1.19
N VAL A 173 2.39 -5.10 2.36
CA VAL A 173 2.40 -4.33 3.60
C VAL A 173 3.45 -4.86 4.59
N PHE A 174 4.30 -3.98 5.03
CA PHE A 174 5.24 -4.21 6.14
C PHE A 174 4.75 -3.48 7.39
N ARG A 175 4.59 -4.22 8.49
CA ARG A 175 4.40 -3.67 9.82
C ARG A 175 5.76 -3.47 10.47
N LEU A 176 6.05 -2.25 10.91
CA LEU A 176 7.29 -1.81 11.52
C LEU A 176 7.04 -1.43 12.97
N GLU A 177 7.61 -2.16 13.90
CA GLU A 177 7.57 -1.83 15.32
C GLU A 177 8.80 -0.99 15.67
N VAL A 178 8.57 0.14 16.32
CA VAL A 178 9.61 1.15 16.61
C VAL A 178 9.59 1.53 18.09
N ASP A 179 10.77 1.91 18.59
CA ASP A 179 10.92 2.58 19.90
C ASP A 179 10.96 4.09 19.71
#